data_e14dc089dad3b0cdc825637b4d7129fc
#
_entry.id   e14dc089dad3b0cdc825637b4d7129fc
#
_cell.length_a   1.000
_cell.length_b   1.000
_cell.length_c   1.000
_cell.angle_alpha   90.00
_cell.angle_beta   90.00
_cell.angle_gamma   90.00
#
_symmetry.space_group_name_H-M   'P 1'
#
loop_
_entity.id
_entity.type
_entity.pdbx_description
1 polymer ?
#
loop_
_entity_poly.entity_id
_entity_poly.type
_entity_poly.pdbx_seq_one_letter_code
_entity_poly.pdbx_strand_id
1 'polypeptide(L)'
;MKAIQIKIGCLVLLVGLMMTACIEESINEQVNIPHMEEALALEQFDLFEDEIGQFLRMNPSDQNKLLAQVRRATAKYHRVEVAIEDGYLEASHCVYNDELGAGMGYHFVKGSLVDPKFDPLMPEALLYEKGENGKFKLIGVEYIIIDIGQDHPQFGNHPFDVGGTPVPVDHYSLHVWTWKHNPLGMYFPYNPNVSCTNAMTH
;
A
#
# COMPACT_ATOMS: atom_id res chain seq x y z
N MET A 1 47.44 -19.98 17.66
CA MET A 1 48.69 -20.75 17.66
C MET A 1 48.36 -22.20 17.39
N LYS A 2 48.70 -22.69 16.24
CA LYS A 2 49.24 -23.98 15.81
C LYS A 2 48.89 -24.19 14.33
N ALA A 3 49.87 -23.93 13.50
CA ALA A 3 49.87 -24.25 12.07
C ALA A 3 50.17 -25.74 11.88
N ILE A 4 49.40 -26.40 11.05
CA ILE A 4 49.68 -27.79 10.61
C ILE A 4 50.24 -27.69 9.23
N GLN A 5 51.53 -28.09 9.10
CA GLN A 5 52.26 -28.29 7.85
C GLN A 5 52.04 -29.73 7.35
N ILE A 6 51.53 -29.88 6.16
CA ILE A 6 51.49 -31.19 5.48
C ILE A 6 52.59 -31.21 4.43
N LYS A 7 53.53 -32.12 4.58
CA LYS A 7 54.66 -32.40 3.67
C LYS A 7 54.17 -33.24 2.48
N ILE A 8 54.45 -32.75 1.27
CA ILE A 8 54.26 -33.46 0.03
C ILE A 8 55.51 -34.33 -0.21
N GLY A 9 55.31 -35.61 -0.25
CA GLY A 9 56.37 -36.56 -0.65
C GLY A 9 56.41 -36.72 -2.18
N CYS A 10 57.54 -36.47 -2.71
CA CYS A 10 57.94 -36.72 -4.13
C CYS A 10 58.24 -38.18 -4.36
N LEU A 11 57.54 -38.82 -5.29
CA LEU A 11 57.98 -40.10 -5.81
C LEU A 11 58.12 -40.01 -7.34
N VAL A 12 59.36 -40.04 -7.80
CA VAL A 12 59.77 -40.12 -9.21
C VAL A 12 59.84 -41.60 -9.60
N LEU A 13 59.22 -41.98 -10.68
CA LEU A 13 59.60 -43.20 -11.42
C LEU A 13 59.45 -42.97 -12.92
N LEU A 14 60.56 -43.12 -13.54
CA LEU A 14 60.87 -43.05 -15.00
C LEU A 14 60.32 -44.25 -15.74
N VAL A 15 60.17 -44.05 -17.04
CA VAL A 15 60.31 -44.94 -18.20
C VAL A 15 59.04 -45.19 -19.02
N GLY A 16 59.20 -44.85 -20.32
CA GLY A 16 58.36 -45.38 -21.38
C GLY A 16 58.12 -44.45 -22.57
N LEU A 17 59.08 -44.29 -23.40
CA LEU A 17 59.03 -43.63 -24.71
C LEU A 17 58.16 -44.44 -25.67
N MET A 18 57.12 -43.89 -26.27
CA MET A 18 56.63 -44.26 -27.61
C MET A 18 55.93 -43.07 -28.28
N MET A 19 56.46 -42.72 -29.42
CA MET A 19 55.92 -41.73 -30.37
C MET A 19 54.65 -42.24 -31.04
N THR A 20 53.62 -41.38 -31.15
CA THR A 20 52.75 -41.32 -32.34
C THR A 20 52.13 -39.99 -32.49
N ALA A 21 52.42 -39.34 -33.53
CA ALA A 21 51.79 -38.38 -34.43
C ALA A 21 50.59 -37.56 -34.01
N CYS A 22 50.80 -36.26 -34.18
CA CYS A 22 49.89 -35.15 -34.51
C CYS A 22 48.49 -35.49 -34.98
N ILE A 23 47.52 -34.86 -34.33
CA ILE A 23 46.47 -34.06 -34.97
C ILE A 23 46.25 -32.81 -34.10
N GLU A 24 46.77 -31.67 -34.55
CA GLU A 24 46.41 -30.35 -34.11
C GLU A 24 45.07 -30.03 -34.77
N GLU A 25 44.00 -30.17 -34.05
CA GLU A 25 42.74 -29.48 -34.39
C GLU A 25 42.54 -28.38 -33.36
N SER A 26 42.94 -27.18 -33.75
CA SER A 26 42.68 -25.96 -33.02
C SER A 26 41.18 -25.61 -33.13
N ILE A 27 40.39 -26.06 -32.18
CA ILE A 27 39.06 -25.45 -31.94
C ILE A 27 39.28 -24.37 -30.92
N ASN A 28 39.62 -23.18 -31.41
CA ASN A 28 39.60 -21.96 -30.65
C ASN A 28 38.20 -21.33 -30.82
N GLU A 29 37.21 -21.97 -30.23
CA GLU A 29 35.90 -21.36 -30.04
C GLU A 29 35.85 -20.87 -28.60
N GLN A 30 36.30 -19.63 -28.39
CA GLN A 30 36.02 -18.88 -27.19
C GLN A 30 34.51 -18.57 -27.20
N VAL A 31 33.72 -19.50 -26.66
CA VAL A 31 32.35 -19.21 -26.27
C VAL A 31 32.43 -18.21 -25.12
N ASN A 32 32.07 -16.98 -25.43
CA ASN A 32 32.03 -15.89 -24.48
C ASN A 32 30.75 -16.05 -23.60
N ILE A 33 30.86 -16.87 -22.55
CA ILE A 33 29.77 -17.28 -21.64
C ILE A 33 29.27 -16.16 -20.71
N PRO A 34 30.00 -15.04 -20.41
CA PRO A 34 29.51 -14.06 -19.44
C PRO A 34 28.22 -13.32 -19.84
N HIS A 35 28.01 -13.09 -21.14
CA HIS A 35 26.84 -12.30 -21.58
C HIS A 35 25.51 -13.07 -21.60
N MET A 36 25.56 -14.40 -21.69
CA MET A 36 24.34 -15.21 -21.76
C MET A 36 23.78 -15.51 -20.37
N GLU A 37 24.64 -15.61 -19.36
CA GLU A 37 24.24 -15.84 -17.96
C GLU A 37 23.69 -14.57 -17.34
N GLU A 38 24.24 -13.41 -17.68
CA GLU A 38 23.75 -12.10 -17.24
C GLU A 38 22.39 -11.74 -17.90
N ALA A 39 22.22 -12.06 -19.18
CA ALA A 39 20.95 -11.86 -19.88
C ALA A 39 19.83 -12.77 -19.34
N LEU A 40 20.13 -14.04 -19.04
CA LEU A 40 19.18 -14.97 -18.40
C LEU A 40 18.81 -14.56 -16.98
N ALA A 41 19.78 -14.01 -16.22
CA ALA A 41 19.50 -13.50 -14.87
C ALA A 41 18.61 -12.24 -14.88
N LEU A 42 18.80 -11.35 -15.86
CA LEU A 42 17.95 -10.16 -16.03
C LEU A 42 16.54 -10.55 -16.48
N GLU A 43 16.40 -11.50 -17.42
CA GLU A 43 15.10 -11.98 -17.86
C GLU A 43 14.34 -12.72 -16.76
N GLN A 44 15.02 -13.49 -15.92
CA GLN A 44 14.43 -14.12 -14.73
C GLN A 44 14.06 -13.11 -13.64
N PHE A 45 14.83 -12.04 -13.48
CA PHE A 45 14.54 -10.98 -12.53
C PHE A 45 13.30 -10.19 -12.97
N ASP A 46 13.18 -9.82 -14.23
CA ASP A 46 12.01 -9.13 -14.79
C ASP A 46 10.72 -9.97 -14.69
N LEU A 47 10.83 -11.28 -14.94
CA LEU A 47 9.69 -12.21 -14.80
C LEU A 47 9.27 -12.36 -13.32
N PHE A 48 10.24 -12.36 -12.39
CA PHE A 48 9.97 -12.46 -10.96
C PHE A 48 9.35 -11.17 -10.41
N GLU A 49 9.81 -10.00 -10.86
CA GLU A 49 9.21 -8.69 -10.54
C GLU A 49 7.76 -8.59 -11.07
N ASP A 50 7.50 -9.10 -12.27
CA ASP A 50 6.17 -9.09 -12.90
C ASP A 50 5.21 -10.08 -12.20
N GLU A 51 5.69 -11.25 -11.79
CA GLU A 51 4.92 -12.25 -11.02
C GLU A 51 4.59 -11.74 -9.61
N ILE A 52 5.57 -11.14 -8.91
CA ILE A 52 5.35 -10.49 -7.61
C ILE A 52 4.43 -9.28 -7.79
N GLY A 53 4.64 -8.45 -8.80
CA GLY A 53 3.78 -7.30 -9.11
C GLY A 53 2.34 -7.73 -9.39
N GLN A 54 2.14 -8.87 -10.04
CA GLN A 54 0.81 -9.44 -10.32
C GLN A 54 0.19 -10.08 -9.06
N PHE A 55 0.98 -10.72 -8.21
CA PHE A 55 0.53 -11.28 -6.92
C PHE A 55 0.15 -10.17 -5.92
N LEU A 56 0.89 -9.04 -5.91
CA LEU A 56 0.62 -7.90 -5.04
C LEU A 56 -0.50 -6.98 -5.56
N ARG A 57 -0.91 -7.09 -6.82
CA ARG A 57 -2.03 -6.33 -7.39
C ARG A 57 -3.34 -7.06 -7.13
N MET A 58 -4.11 -6.55 -6.17
CA MET A 58 -5.50 -6.98 -6.04
C MET A 58 -6.21 -6.75 -7.38
N ASN A 59 -6.90 -7.78 -7.87
CA ASN A 59 -7.71 -7.65 -9.08
C ASN A 59 -8.69 -6.48 -8.91
N PRO A 60 -8.88 -5.59 -9.91
CA PRO A 60 -9.87 -4.52 -9.85
C PRO A 60 -11.27 -4.97 -9.42
N SER A 61 -11.65 -6.20 -9.73
CA SER A 61 -12.92 -6.78 -9.26
C SER A 61 -12.94 -6.98 -7.73
N ASP A 62 -11.84 -7.33 -7.11
CA ASP A 62 -11.76 -7.55 -5.66
C ASP A 62 -11.70 -6.23 -4.90
N GLN A 63 -11.02 -5.22 -5.45
CA GLN A 63 -11.09 -3.84 -4.95
C GLN A 63 -12.53 -3.31 -4.98
N ASN A 64 -13.27 -3.54 -6.06
CA ASN A 64 -14.68 -3.13 -6.17
C ASN A 64 -15.58 -3.90 -5.19
N LYS A 65 -15.30 -5.19 -4.95
CA LYS A 65 -16.02 -5.98 -3.92
C LYS A 65 -15.77 -5.41 -2.53
N LEU A 66 -14.52 -5.07 -2.20
CA LEU A 66 -14.16 -4.44 -0.92
C LEU A 66 -14.91 -3.12 -0.73
N LEU A 67 -14.88 -2.22 -1.72
CA LEU A 67 -15.64 -0.98 -1.69
C LEU A 67 -17.16 -1.19 -1.53
N ALA A 68 -17.71 -2.23 -2.18
CA ALA A 68 -19.12 -2.59 -2.02
C ALA A 68 -19.44 -3.08 -0.60
N GLN A 69 -18.52 -3.80 0.04
CA GLN A 69 -18.66 -4.24 1.43
C GLN A 69 -18.63 -3.05 2.38
N VAL A 70 -17.69 -2.10 2.20
CA VAL A 70 -17.63 -0.84 2.98
C VAL A 70 -18.92 -0.04 2.85
N ARG A 71 -19.43 0.15 1.62
CA ARG A 71 -20.73 0.82 1.39
C ARG A 71 -21.86 0.12 2.15
N ARG A 72 -21.91 -1.22 2.10
CA ARG A 72 -22.95 -1.98 2.82
C ARG A 72 -22.83 -1.81 4.33
N ALA A 73 -21.64 -1.88 4.88
CA ALA A 73 -21.38 -1.73 6.31
C ALA A 73 -21.74 -0.32 6.83
N THR A 74 -21.52 0.71 6.00
CA THR A 74 -21.69 2.13 6.38
C THR A 74 -23.02 2.73 5.92
N ALA A 75 -23.84 2.01 5.13
CA ALA A 75 -25.10 2.53 4.58
C ALA A 75 -26.08 3.04 5.66
N LYS A 76 -26.12 2.42 6.84
CA LYS A 76 -26.96 2.86 7.97
C LYS A 76 -26.61 4.26 8.47
N TYR A 77 -25.38 4.71 8.26
CA TYR A 77 -24.86 6.00 8.70
C TYR A 77 -25.22 7.17 7.77
N HIS A 78 -25.99 6.93 6.68
CA HIS A 78 -26.66 8.04 6.00
C HIS A 78 -27.60 8.81 6.95
N ARG A 79 -28.03 8.18 8.03
CA ARG A 79 -28.68 8.82 9.16
C ARG A 79 -27.60 9.08 10.21
N VAL A 80 -27.22 10.35 10.35
CA VAL A 80 -26.16 10.76 11.29
C VAL A 80 -26.51 10.41 12.74
N GLU A 81 -27.78 10.37 13.10
CA GLU A 81 -28.26 9.98 14.42
C GLU A 81 -27.84 8.53 14.75
N VAL A 82 -27.91 7.64 13.76
CA VAL A 82 -27.46 6.23 13.93
C VAL A 82 -25.95 6.16 14.13
N ALA A 83 -25.18 7.02 13.45
CA ALA A 83 -23.74 7.09 13.68
C ALA A 83 -23.44 7.57 15.12
N ILE A 84 -24.15 8.57 15.60
CA ILE A 84 -24.00 9.09 16.97
C ILE A 84 -24.38 8.02 18.01
N GLU A 85 -25.48 7.31 17.81
CA GLU A 85 -25.91 6.19 18.66
C GLU A 85 -24.88 5.08 18.70
N ASP A 86 -24.19 4.82 17.58
CA ASP A 86 -23.11 3.81 17.47
C ASP A 86 -21.75 4.33 18.01
N GLY A 87 -21.69 5.59 18.50
CA GLY A 87 -20.53 6.17 19.18
C GLY A 87 -19.59 6.97 18.29
N TYR A 88 -19.99 7.33 17.06
CA TYR A 88 -19.28 8.31 16.24
C TYR A 88 -19.65 9.72 16.70
N LEU A 89 -18.66 10.51 17.10
CA LEU A 89 -18.86 11.88 17.58
C LEU A 89 -18.20 12.87 16.64
N GLU A 90 -18.83 14.04 16.43
CA GLU A 90 -18.23 15.12 15.66
C GLU A 90 -16.89 15.54 16.28
N ALA A 91 -15.80 15.35 15.56
CA ALA A 91 -14.44 15.59 16.03
C ALA A 91 -13.77 16.78 15.32
N SER A 92 -14.33 17.26 14.22
CA SER A 92 -13.81 18.42 13.49
C SER A 92 -14.94 19.31 12.99
N HIS A 93 -14.65 20.60 12.85
CA HIS A 93 -15.44 21.47 11.95
C HIS A 93 -15.27 21.00 10.51
N CYS A 94 -16.03 21.58 9.59
CA CYS A 94 -15.84 21.29 8.16
C CYS A 94 -14.42 21.67 7.73
N VAL A 95 -13.63 20.68 7.37
CA VAL A 95 -12.25 20.87 6.93
C VAL A 95 -12.24 21.25 5.46
N TYR A 96 -11.59 22.35 5.12
CA TYR A 96 -11.47 22.86 3.76
C TYR A 96 -10.08 23.44 3.52
N ASN A 97 -9.56 23.21 2.34
CA ASN A 97 -8.29 23.77 1.88
C ASN A 97 -8.57 24.77 0.75
N ASP A 98 -8.38 26.06 1.06
CA ASP A 98 -8.67 27.16 0.13
C ASP A 98 -7.73 27.14 -1.10
N GLU A 99 -6.48 26.73 -0.94
CA GLU A 99 -5.51 26.66 -2.04
C GLU A 99 -5.87 25.57 -3.05
N LEU A 100 -6.39 24.44 -2.57
CA LEU A 100 -6.86 23.34 -3.41
C LEU A 100 -8.29 23.54 -3.90
N GLY A 101 -9.04 24.47 -3.30
CA GLY A 101 -10.47 24.62 -3.54
C GLY A 101 -11.26 23.34 -3.24
N ALA A 102 -10.88 22.59 -2.19
CA ALA A 102 -11.38 21.26 -1.91
C ALA A 102 -11.54 21.01 -0.41
N GLY A 103 -12.54 20.20 -0.03
CA GLY A 103 -12.85 19.89 1.37
C GLY A 103 -12.72 18.42 1.71
N MET A 104 -12.56 18.12 3.00
CA MET A 104 -12.74 16.79 3.58
C MET A 104 -14.14 16.63 4.18
N GLY A 105 -14.77 17.77 4.57
CA GLY A 105 -16.04 17.79 5.29
C GLY A 105 -15.87 17.69 6.81
N TYR A 106 -16.90 17.21 7.49
CA TYR A 106 -16.92 16.96 8.92
C TYR A 106 -16.49 15.53 9.22
N HIS A 107 -15.61 15.35 10.20
CA HIS A 107 -15.20 14.02 10.67
C HIS A 107 -15.99 13.65 11.92
N PHE A 108 -16.70 12.54 11.86
CA PHE A 108 -17.34 11.90 13.01
C PHE A 108 -16.51 10.68 13.38
N VAL A 109 -15.79 10.76 14.49
CA VAL A 109 -14.81 9.76 14.90
C VAL A 109 -15.36 8.86 16.01
N LYS A 110 -15.16 7.56 15.86
CA LYS A 110 -15.39 6.58 16.90
C LYS A 110 -14.08 6.23 17.59
N GLY A 111 -13.73 6.97 18.65
CA GLY A 111 -12.46 6.85 19.33
C GLY A 111 -12.11 5.45 19.84
N SER A 112 -13.11 4.60 20.10
CA SER A 112 -12.87 3.21 20.50
C SER A 112 -12.35 2.30 19.39
N LEU A 113 -12.40 2.76 18.12
CA LEU A 113 -11.85 2.04 16.97
C LEU A 113 -10.43 2.51 16.61
N VAL A 114 -10.01 3.68 17.10
CA VAL A 114 -8.68 4.23 16.82
C VAL A 114 -7.65 3.40 17.58
N ASP A 115 -7.12 2.39 16.92
CA ASP A 115 -6.15 1.44 17.45
C ASP A 115 -5.16 1.01 16.34
N PRO A 116 -4.18 0.12 16.60
CA PRO A 116 -3.25 -0.36 15.56
C PRO A 116 -3.81 -1.35 14.56
N LYS A 117 -5.10 -1.68 14.60
CA LYS A 117 -5.72 -2.71 13.76
C LYS A 117 -6.54 -2.10 12.65
N PHE A 118 -6.41 -2.64 11.46
CA PHE A 118 -7.22 -2.26 10.32
C PHE A 118 -8.40 -3.23 10.12
N ASP A 119 -9.63 -2.70 10.14
CA ASP A 119 -10.83 -3.40 9.69
C ASP A 119 -11.58 -2.56 8.65
N PRO A 120 -11.60 -2.96 7.37
CA PRO A 120 -12.26 -2.18 6.32
C PRO A 120 -13.76 -2.02 6.51
N LEU A 121 -14.40 -2.83 7.36
CA LEU A 121 -15.84 -2.75 7.62
C LEU A 121 -16.20 -1.89 8.82
N MET A 122 -15.19 -1.47 9.61
CA MET A 122 -15.35 -0.64 10.80
C MET A 122 -14.44 0.60 10.74
N PRO A 123 -14.71 1.55 9.84
CA PRO A 123 -13.89 2.76 9.72
C PRO A 123 -13.89 3.56 11.02
N GLU A 124 -12.75 4.13 11.38
CA GLU A 124 -12.55 4.96 12.56
C GLU A 124 -13.30 6.27 12.45
N ALA A 125 -13.46 6.80 11.23
CA ALA A 125 -14.20 8.04 10.98
C ALA A 125 -15.19 7.92 9.82
N LEU A 126 -16.27 8.64 9.94
CA LEU A 126 -17.30 8.88 8.91
C LEU A 126 -17.20 10.34 8.46
N LEU A 127 -17.18 10.54 7.14
CA LEU A 127 -17.08 11.87 6.54
C LEU A 127 -18.46 12.38 6.13
N TYR A 128 -18.79 13.58 6.56
CA TYR A 128 -20.08 14.23 6.28
C TYR A 128 -19.90 15.60 5.65
N GLU A 129 -20.86 16.00 4.83
CA GLU A 129 -21.10 17.38 4.43
C GLU A 129 -22.46 17.86 4.93
N LYS A 130 -22.62 19.16 5.20
CA LYS A 130 -23.95 19.75 5.47
C LYS A 130 -24.58 20.19 4.16
N GLY A 131 -25.79 19.72 3.89
CA GLY A 131 -26.63 20.25 2.84
C GLY A 131 -27.19 21.63 3.17
N GLU A 132 -27.84 22.27 2.19
CA GLU A 132 -28.52 23.60 2.36
C GLU A 132 -29.56 23.61 3.47
N ASN A 133 -30.16 22.45 3.77
CA ASN A 133 -31.12 22.28 4.86
C ASN A 133 -30.47 22.01 6.23
N GLY A 134 -29.14 22.17 6.34
CA GLY A 134 -28.34 21.92 7.53
C GLY A 134 -28.19 20.45 7.93
N LYS A 135 -28.75 19.50 7.16
CA LYS A 135 -28.66 18.08 7.47
C LYS A 135 -27.31 17.51 6.98
N PHE A 136 -26.75 16.63 7.79
CA PHE A 136 -25.56 15.87 7.42
C PHE A 136 -25.88 14.81 6.36
N LYS A 137 -24.99 14.70 5.40
CA LYS A 137 -25.00 13.69 4.34
C LYS A 137 -23.67 12.96 4.36
N LEU A 138 -23.70 11.63 4.49
CA LEU A 138 -22.51 10.79 4.43
C LEU A 138 -21.89 10.87 3.03
N ILE A 139 -20.59 11.15 2.96
CA ILE A 139 -19.84 11.34 1.71
C ILE A 139 -18.68 10.36 1.55
N GLY A 140 -18.13 9.86 2.65
CA GLY A 140 -17.02 8.94 2.65
C GLY A 140 -16.73 8.37 4.04
N VAL A 141 -15.62 7.66 4.13
CA VAL A 141 -15.07 7.16 5.38
C VAL A 141 -13.59 7.50 5.45
N GLU A 142 -13.03 7.50 6.66
CA GLU A 142 -11.60 7.58 6.88
C GLU A 142 -11.17 6.49 7.86
N TYR A 143 -10.05 5.87 7.54
CA TYR A 143 -9.37 4.92 8.41
C TYR A 143 -8.22 5.63 9.11
N ILE A 144 -8.03 5.36 10.41
CA ILE A 144 -7.00 5.96 11.27
C ILE A 144 -6.37 4.85 12.10
N ILE A 145 -5.15 4.45 11.74
CA ILE A 145 -4.45 3.32 12.35
C ILE A 145 -3.24 3.83 13.09
N ILE A 146 -3.17 3.59 14.39
CA ILE A 146 -2.02 4.00 15.21
C ILE A 146 -0.76 3.26 14.75
N ASP A 147 0.31 4.01 14.51
CA ASP A 147 1.61 3.45 14.15
C ASP A 147 2.35 2.98 15.42
N ILE A 148 2.59 1.66 15.48
CA ILE A 148 3.38 1.02 16.53
C ILE A 148 4.59 0.28 15.96
N GLY A 149 4.96 0.58 14.69
CA GLY A 149 6.02 -0.10 13.94
C GLY A 149 5.57 -1.39 13.24
N GLN A 150 4.26 -1.57 13.02
CA GLN A 150 3.70 -2.65 12.20
C GLN A 150 3.97 -2.41 10.70
N ASP A 151 3.73 -3.45 9.89
CA ASP A 151 3.77 -3.30 8.43
C ASP A 151 2.83 -2.19 7.96
N HIS A 152 3.25 -1.44 6.94
CA HIS A 152 2.48 -0.33 6.39
C HIS A 152 1.11 -0.82 5.89
N PRO A 153 -0.01 -0.32 6.46
CA PRO A 153 -1.33 -0.82 6.12
C PRO A 153 -1.74 -0.48 4.70
N GLN A 154 -2.59 -1.34 4.13
CA GLN A 154 -3.13 -1.16 2.79
C GLN A 154 -4.64 -1.44 2.76
N PHE A 155 -5.37 -0.62 2.02
CA PHE A 155 -6.76 -0.87 1.65
C PHE A 155 -6.78 -1.55 0.28
N GLY A 156 -6.87 -2.86 0.27
CA GLY A 156 -6.65 -3.63 -0.94
C GLY A 156 -5.20 -3.52 -1.40
N ASN A 157 -4.96 -2.89 -2.53
CA ASN A 157 -3.61 -2.59 -3.06
C ASN A 157 -3.21 -1.12 -2.91
N HIS A 158 -3.98 -0.32 -2.18
CA HIS A 158 -3.72 1.10 -1.99
C HIS A 158 -3.09 1.33 -0.60
N PRO A 159 -1.85 1.84 -0.50
CA PRO A 159 -1.22 2.13 0.78
C PRO A 159 -1.91 3.31 1.47
N PHE A 160 -1.86 3.33 2.79
CA PHE A 160 -2.31 4.46 3.58
C PHE A 160 -1.31 5.63 3.49
N ASP A 161 -1.79 6.84 3.72
CA ASP A 161 -0.93 8.00 3.94
C ASP A 161 -0.31 7.95 5.35
N VAL A 162 0.87 8.57 5.51
CA VAL A 162 1.54 8.67 6.82
C VAL A 162 1.09 9.95 7.51
N GLY A 163 0.52 9.83 8.70
CA GLY A 163 0.04 10.96 9.48
C GLY A 163 -1.31 11.48 9.02
N GLY A 164 -1.61 12.69 9.43
CA GLY A 164 -2.86 13.39 9.20
C GLY A 164 -3.26 14.22 10.41
N THR A 165 -4.21 15.12 10.25
CA THR A 165 -4.81 15.88 11.36
C THR A 165 -6.23 15.37 11.61
N PRO A 166 -6.75 15.39 12.86
CA PRO A 166 -6.19 16.00 14.06
C PRO A 166 -5.52 15.03 15.06
N VAL A 167 -5.14 13.83 14.65
CA VAL A 167 -4.61 12.81 15.59
C VAL A 167 -3.18 13.18 16.03
N PRO A 168 -2.92 13.34 17.35
CA PRO A 168 -1.65 13.88 17.84
C PRO A 168 -0.55 12.82 18.03
N VAL A 169 -0.76 11.61 17.58
CA VAL A 169 0.20 10.49 17.67
C VAL A 169 0.54 9.99 16.26
N ASP A 170 1.67 9.29 16.14
CA ASP A 170 2.06 8.69 14.87
C ASP A 170 1.01 7.69 14.42
N HIS A 171 0.53 7.85 13.20
CA HIS A 171 -0.53 7.03 12.63
C HIS A 171 -0.48 7.01 11.10
N TYR A 172 -1.23 6.10 10.53
CA TYR A 172 -1.58 6.05 9.12
C TYR A 172 -3.03 6.47 8.94
N SER A 173 -3.32 7.20 7.87
CA SER A 173 -4.71 7.58 7.54
C SER A 173 -5.04 7.28 6.08
N LEU A 174 -6.33 7.07 5.79
CA LEU A 174 -6.80 6.90 4.43
C LEU A 174 -8.24 7.35 4.28
N HIS A 175 -8.46 8.37 3.45
CA HIS A 175 -9.79 8.76 3.01
C HIS A 175 -10.30 7.82 1.91
N VAL A 176 -11.56 7.40 1.99
CA VAL A 176 -12.21 6.58 0.95
C VAL A 176 -13.57 7.18 0.61
N TRP A 177 -13.66 7.78 -0.59
CA TRP A 177 -14.86 8.49 -1.06
C TRP A 177 -15.92 7.51 -1.58
N THR A 178 -16.53 6.78 -0.67
CA THR A 178 -17.48 5.71 -1.00
C THR A 178 -18.82 6.21 -1.50
N TRP A 179 -19.23 7.43 -1.11
CA TRP A 179 -20.58 7.96 -1.35
C TRP A 179 -20.61 9.25 -2.17
N LYS A 180 -19.47 9.90 -2.36
CA LYS A 180 -19.33 11.10 -3.16
C LYS A 180 -18.16 10.94 -4.12
N HIS A 181 -18.39 11.15 -5.40
CA HIS A 181 -17.32 11.09 -6.41
C HIS A 181 -16.26 12.15 -6.12
N ASN A 182 -15.01 11.74 -6.13
CA ASN A 182 -13.85 12.63 -6.03
C ASN A 182 -13.11 12.64 -7.39
N PRO A 183 -13.09 13.76 -8.14
CA PRO A 183 -12.38 13.84 -9.40
C PRO A 183 -10.86 13.75 -9.27
N LEU A 184 -10.30 14.00 -8.06
CA LEU A 184 -8.87 13.85 -7.77
C LEU A 184 -8.48 12.41 -7.43
N GLY A 185 -9.46 11.50 -7.28
CA GLY A 185 -9.24 10.09 -6.98
C GLY A 185 -10.00 9.61 -5.74
N MET A 186 -10.32 8.30 -5.74
CA MET A 186 -11.08 7.64 -4.67
C MET A 186 -10.44 7.81 -3.28
N TYR A 187 -9.12 7.91 -3.22
CA TYR A 187 -8.32 7.91 -1.99
C TYR A 187 -7.63 9.25 -1.72
N PHE A 188 -7.77 10.22 -2.61
CA PHE A 188 -7.15 11.53 -2.38
C PHE A 188 -7.85 12.25 -1.21
N PRO A 189 -7.11 12.80 -0.24
CA PRO A 189 -7.68 13.30 1.01
C PRO A 189 -8.75 14.39 0.82
N TYR A 190 -8.55 15.30 -0.12
CA TYR A 190 -9.46 16.42 -0.40
C TYR A 190 -10.32 16.13 -1.64
N ASN A 191 -11.57 16.60 -1.60
CA ASN A 191 -12.51 16.45 -2.71
C ASN A 191 -13.08 17.81 -3.12
N PRO A 192 -12.84 18.28 -4.36
CA PRO A 192 -13.37 19.55 -4.85
C PRO A 192 -14.90 19.63 -4.88
N ASN A 193 -15.58 18.48 -4.85
CA ASN A 193 -17.03 18.42 -4.79
C ASN A 193 -17.58 18.56 -3.37
N VAL A 194 -16.75 18.67 -2.33
CA VAL A 194 -17.15 18.90 -0.94
C VAL A 194 -17.12 20.40 -0.65
N SER A 195 -18.22 20.92 -0.17
CA SER A 195 -18.38 22.32 0.21
C SER A 195 -18.56 22.48 1.73
N CYS A 196 -17.89 23.47 2.30
CA CYS A 196 -18.07 23.91 3.68
C CYS A 196 -18.91 25.20 3.80
N THR A 197 -19.50 25.71 2.72
CA THR A 197 -20.25 26.98 2.74
C THR A 197 -21.46 26.93 3.67
N ASN A 198 -22.12 25.79 3.81
CA ASN A 198 -23.26 25.62 4.71
C ASN A 198 -22.85 25.37 6.19
N ALA A 199 -21.53 25.42 6.49
CA ALA A 199 -21.02 25.31 7.84
C ALA A 199 -21.26 26.57 8.70
N MET A 200 -21.48 27.71 8.08
CA MET A 200 -21.45 29.04 8.71
C MET A 200 -22.83 29.62 9.02
N THR A 201 -23.92 28.86 8.91
CA THR A 201 -25.26 29.32 9.30
C THR A 201 -25.58 28.94 10.75
N HIS A 202 -24.99 29.70 11.69
CA HIS A 202 -25.45 29.79 13.08
C HIS A 202 -25.47 31.24 13.51
#